data_bc4a0bbaa017242dfd6baa6a5c3af2b7
#
_entry.id   bc4a0bbaa017242dfd6baa6a5c3af2b7
#
_cell.length_a   1.000
_cell.length_b   1.000
_cell.length_c   1.000
_cell.angle_alpha   90.00
_cell.angle_beta   90.00
_cell.angle_gamma   90.00
#
_symmetry.space_group_name_H-M   'P 1'
#
loop_
_entity.id
_entity.type
_entity.pdbx_description
1 polymer ?
#
loop_
_entity_poly.entity_id
_entity_poly.type
_entity_poly.pdbx_seq_one_letter_code
_entity_poly.pdbx_strand_id
1 'polypeptide(L)'
;MKYYTALTIAGSDSCGGAGIQADIKTMSALGVYASSAITAITVQNTKGVYGIQNVEPEIVKGQIEAVMDDIHPDAIKIGMVNDCDTIRAITETLKKYEDQFQHLVIDPVMVSTSGCRLMQEDALDVFIHDLLPLATLLTPNIPEAEILAGIKIQNVEDIKSAASAISKLGCRYVLIKGGHFGGNEKIDYLFEDGKLITSYRGMNIETRNTHGTGCTLSSAITSYLTREMDMNTAIAMAKTYLSGAILAGKNVKIGEGHGPVNHFFEPKALFFK
;
A
#
# COMPACT_ATOMS: atom_id res chain seq x y z
N MET A 1 16.52 19.19 -14.90
CA MET A 1 16.69 17.78 -14.52
C MET A 1 16.05 17.62 -13.15
N LYS A 2 15.00 16.85 -13.03
CA LYS A 2 14.24 16.61 -11.80
C LYS A 2 14.15 15.09 -11.57
N TYR A 3 14.25 14.63 -10.32
CA TYR A 3 13.98 13.23 -10.01
C TYR A 3 12.49 12.92 -10.13
N TYR A 4 12.17 11.67 -10.42
CA TYR A 4 10.84 11.15 -10.13
C TYR A 4 10.64 11.08 -8.62
N THR A 5 9.53 11.61 -8.12
CA THR A 5 9.28 11.80 -6.69
C THR A 5 7.95 11.18 -6.25
N ALA A 6 7.94 10.53 -5.10
CA ALA A 6 6.72 9.97 -4.51
C ALA A 6 6.59 10.36 -3.04
N LEU A 7 5.36 10.54 -2.56
CA LEU A 7 5.03 10.75 -1.16
C LEU A 7 4.39 9.48 -0.59
N THR A 8 4.88 8.97 0.54
CA THR A 8 4.15 7.99 1.34
C THR A 8 3.51 8.65 2.56
N ILE A 9 2.22 8.34 2.80
CA ILE A 9 1.45 8.78 3.97
C ILE A 9 1.08 7.51 4.74
N ALA A 10 1.77 7.22 5.85
CA ALA A 10 1.56 5.96 6.58
C ALA A 10 2.15 6.01 8.00
N GLY A 11 1.83 5.00 8.79
CA GLY A 11 2.45 4.79 10.09
C GLY A 11 3.92 4.37 9.99
N SER A 12 4.68 4.68 11.03
CA SER A 12 6.10 4.33 11.20
C SER A 12 6.22 2.98 11.90
N ASP A 13 6.89 2.01 11.28
CA ASP A 13 7.23 0.71 11.87
C ASP A 13 8.66 0.72 12.42
N SER A 14 8.79 0.68 13.74
CA SER A 14 10.10 0.66 14.41
C SER A 14 10.94 -0.60 14.09
N CYS A 15 10.29 -1.70 13.65
CA CYS A 15 10.97 -2.90 13.14
C CYS A 15 11.63 -2.65 11.76
N GLY A 16 11.14 -1.66 11.02
CA GLY A 16 11.67 -1.27 9.72
C GLY A 16 11.26 -2.15 8.54
N GLY A 17 10.30 -3.06 8.73
CA GLY A 17 9.86 -4.02 7.71
C GLY A 17 8.58 -3.63 6.97
N ALA A 18 7.76 -2.73 7.55
CA ALA A 18 6.50 -2.25 6.98
C ALA A 18 6.41 -0.73 7.12
N GLY A 19 5.22 -0.16 6.90
CA GLY A 19 4.95 1.27 7.02
C GLY A 19 5.86 2.13 6.15
N ILE A 20 6.08 3.38 6.57
CA ILE A 20 6.94 4.31 5.81
C ILE A 20 8.35 3.77 5.59
N GLN A 21 8.88 2.93 6.48
CA GLN A 21 10.22 2.36 6.32
C GLN A 21 10.29 1.39 5.14
N ALA A 22 9.31 0.52 4.97
CA ALA A 22 9.21 -0.34 3.79
C ALA A 22 8.97 0.48 2.52
N ASP A 23 8.12 1.51 2.62
CA ASP A 23 7.77 2.37 1.50
C ASP A 23 9.00 3.13 0.98
N ILE A 24 9.72 3.83 1.85
CA ILE A 24 10.93 4.58 1.49
C ILE A 24 12.01 3.64 0.94
N LYS A 25 12.24 2.49 1.58
CA LYS A 25 13.20 1.49 1.11
C LYS A 25 12.85 0.99 -0.29
N THR A 26 11.57 0.69 -0.53
CA THR A 26 11.08 0.19 -1.83
C THR A 26 11.21 1.25 -2.92
N MET A 27 10.70 2.45 -2.68
CA MET A 27 10.77 3.57 -3.61
C MET A 27 12.22 3.91 -3.95
N SER A 28 13.10 4.00 -2.94
CA SER A 28 14.52 4.27 -3.12
C SER A 28 15.22 3.15 -3.90
N ALA A 29 14.93 1.87 -3.60
CA ALA A 29 15.50 0.74 -4.33
C ALA A 29 15.05 0.70 -5.80
N LEU A 30 13.87 1.25 -6.11
CA LEU A 30 13.34 1.38 -7.47
C LEU A 30 13.73 2.69 -8.17
N GLY A 31 14.62 3.48 -7.57
CA GLY A 31 15.17 4.69 -8.17
C GLY A 31 14.21 5.88 -8.17
N VAL A 32 13.30 5.96 -7.20
CA VAL A 32 12.37 7.08 -6.98
C VAL A 32 12.75 7.80 -5.69
N TYR A 33 12.79 9.13 -5.71
CA TYR A 33 12.98 9.92 -4.49
C TYR A 33 11.71 9.86 -3.63
N ALA A 34 11.85 9.39 -2.40
CA ALA A 34 10.73 9.20 -1.50
C ALA A 34 10.69 10.27 -0.40
N SER A 35 9.56 10.94 -0.26
CA SER A 35 9.19 11.78 0.90
C SER A 35 8.12 11.05 1.74
N SER A 36 7.91 11.50 2.98
CA SER A 36 6.96 10.85 3.88
C SER A 36 6.18 11.83 4.75
N ALA A 37 4.91 11.48 5.01
CA ALA A 37 4.09 12.04 6.08
C ALA A 37 3.71 10.90 7.04
N ILE A 38 4.07 11.04 8.33
CA ILE A 38 3.88 10.01 9.34
C ILE A 38 2.53 10.19 10.01
N THR A 39 1.67 9.16 9.96
CA THR A 39 0.33 9.17 10.57
C THR A 39 0.31 8.65 12.00
N ALA A 40 1.21 7.71 12.33
CA ALA A 40 1.34 7.14 13.66
C ALA A 40 2.75 6.58 13.88
N ILE A 41 3.16 6.46 15.14
CA ILE A 41 4.38 5.80 15.55
C ILE A 41 4.02 4.50 16.24
N THR A 42 4.58 3.36 15.82
CA THR A 42 4.34 2.07 16.45
C THR A 42 5.51 1.63 17.31
N VAL A 43 5.21 1.01 18.44
CA VAL A 43 6.16 0.20 19.22
C VAL A 43 6.02 -1.23 18.69
N GLN A 44 6.89 -1.59 17.76
CA GLN A 44 6.73 -2.82 16.97
C GLN A 44 8.07 -3.52 16.76
N ASN A 45 8.02 -4.86 16.73
CA ASN A 45 9.12 -5.72 16.30
C ASN A 45 8.58 -6.89 15.45
N THR A 46 9.44 -7.85 15.11
CA THR A 46 9.04 -9.01 14.28
C THR A 46 7.97 -9.91 14.91
N LYS A 47 7.73 -9.81 16.22
CA LYS A 47 6.74 -10.62 16.95
C LYS A 47 5.38 -9.95 17.04
N GLY A 48 5.28 -8.62 16.97
CA GLY A 48 4.01 -7.91 17.05
C GLY A 48 4.09 -6.42 17.30
N VAL A 49 2.91 -5.81 17.39
CA VAL A 49 2.69 -4.40 17.75
C VAL A 49 2.32 -4.32 19.22
N TYR A 50 3.03 -3.52 19.99
CA TYR A 50 2.87 -3.37 21.46
C TYR A 50 2.28 -2.02 21.84
N GLY A 51 2.31 -1.04 20.94
CA GLY A 51 1.74 0.28 21.16
C GLY A 51 1.65 1.06 19.87
N ILE A 52 0.69 1.97 19.81
CA ILE A 52 0.46 2.88 18.68
C ILE A 52 0.22 4.27 19.29
N GLN A 53 0.94 5.25 18.80
CA GLN A 53 0.71 6.67 19.09
C GLN A 53 0.39 7.37 17.78
N ASN A 54 -0.83 7.92 17.65
CA ASN A 54 -1.20 8.73 16.51
C ASN A 54 -0.42 10.04 16.53
N VAL A 55 -0.05 10.51 15.35
CA VAL A 55 0.41 11.88 15.15
C VAL A 55 -0.82 12.77 15.07
N GLU A 56 -0.78 13.94 15.69
CA GLU A 56 -1.87 14.91 15.66
C GLU A 56 -2.28 15.22 14.21
N PRO A 57 -3.58 15.21 13.88
CA PRO A 57 -4.08 15.40 12.51
C PRO A 57 -3.53 16.66 11.82
N GLU A 58 -3.41 17.77 12.57
CA GLU A 58 -2.83 19.02 12.05
C GLU A 58 -1.33 18.88 11.70
N ILE A 59 -0.59 18.02 12.41
CA ILE A 59 0.81 17.74 12.07
C ILE A 59 0.89 16.86 10.83
N VAL A 60 -0.01 15.87 10.69
CA VAL A 60 -0.11 15.04 9.46
C VAL A 60 -0.41 15.92 8.25
N LYS A 61 -1.39 16.80 8.36
CA LYS A 61 -1.73 17.81 7.35
C LYS A 61 -0.52 18.68 7.00
N GLY A 62 0.15 19.25 8.01
CA GLY A 62 1.32 20.11 7.80
C GLY A 62 2.48 19.38 7.10
N GLN A 63 2.72 18.10 7.40
CA GLN A 63 3.72 17.29 6.68
C GLN A 63 3.36 17.14 5.20
N ILE A 64 2.08 16.88 4.87
CA ILE A 64 1.62 16.74 3.49
C ILE A 64 1.76 18.08 2.77
N GLU A 65 1.25 19.18 3.34
CA GLU A 65 1.32 20.51 2.75
C GLU A 65 2.79 20.93 2.49
N ALA A 66 3.69 20.73 3.44
CA ALA A 66 5.10 21.05 3.27
C ALA A 66 5.77 20.30 2.10
N VAL A 67 5.41 19.04 1.89
CA VAL A 67 5.93 18.24 0.77
C VAL A 67 5.27 18.64 -0.55
N MET A 68 3.95 18.86 -0.55
CA MET A 68 3.22 19.25 -1.75
C MET A 68 3.62 20.64 -2.26
N ASP A 69 3.88 21.59 -1.37
CA ASP A 69 4.21 22.96 -1.73
C ASP A 69 5.64 23.13 -2.30
N ASP A 70 6.56 22.23 -2.00
CA ASP A 70 7.99 22.34 -2.38
C ASP A 70 8.45 21.25 -3.33
N ILE A 71 8.17 19.98 -3.00
CA ILE A 71 8.69 18.82 -3.76
C ILE A 71 7.81 18.48 -4.95
N HIS A 72 6.48 18.64 -4.84
CA HIS A 72 5.47 18.30 -5.85
C HIS A 72 5.62 16.83 -6.30
N PRO A 73 5.29 15.84 -5.44
CA PRO A 73 5.43 14.43 -5.77
C PRO A 73 4.53 14.02 -6.94
N ASP A 74 5.05 13.17 -7.82
CA ASP A 74 4.35 12.71 -9.03
C ASP A 74 3.24 11.71 -8.72
N ALA A 75 3.42 10.94 -7.64
CA ALA A 75 2.42 10.00 -7.13
C ALA A 75 2.45 9.92 -5.61
N ILE A 76 1.33 9.51 -5.03
CA ILE A 76 1.15 9.38 -3.58
C ILE A 76 0.74 7.95 -3.25
N LYS A 77 1.31 7.40 -2.18
CA LYS A 77 0.88 6.13 -1.58
C LYS A 77 0.32 6.40 -0.19
N ILE A 78 -0.85 5.85 0.11
CA ILE A 78 -1.40 5.82 1.47
C ILE A 78 -1.34 4.38 1.99
N GLY A 79 -0.82 4.22 3.21
CA GLY A 79 -0.83 2.96 3.93
C GLY A 79 -1.70 3.02 5.19
N MET A 80 -1.12 2.68 6.36
CA MET A 80 -1.84 2.70 7.63
C MET A 80 -2.30 4.10 8.00
N VAL A 81 -3.63 4.28 8.09
CA VAL A 81 -4.32 5.42 8.69
C VAL A 81 -5.37 4.84 9.63
N ASN A 82 -5.38 5.24 10.90
CA ASN A 82 -6.12 4.47 11.91
C ASN A 82 -7.33 5.17 12.53
N ASP A 83 -7.48 6.49 12.45
CA ASP A 83 -8.60 7.22 13.06
C ASP A 83 -9.28 8.19 12.11
N CYS A 84 -10.53 8.58 12.46
CA CYS A 84 -11.38 9.44 11.65
C CYS A 84 -10.76 10.81 11.36
N ASP A 85 -10.16 11.44 12.36
CA ASP A 85 -9.69 12.81 12.24
C ASP A 85 -8.45 12.89 11.34
N THR A 86 -7.56 11.90 11.46
CA THR A 86 -6.41 11.77 10.57
C THR A 86 -6.86 11.51 9.12
N ILE A 87 -7.87 10.64 8.90
CA ILE A 87 -8.41 10.38 7.54
C ILE A 87 -8.99 11.66 6.94
N ARG A 88 -9.79 12.42 7.69
CA ARG A 88 -10.37 13.69 7.22
C ARG A 88 -9.28 14.71 6.90
N ALA A 89 -8.29 14.88 7.79
CA ALA A 89 -7.16 15.79 7.57
C ALA A 89 -6.39 15.45 6.28
N ILE A 90 -6.10 14.17 6.03
CA ILE A 90 -5.46 13.70 4.79
C ILE A 90 -6.35 14.00 3.58
N THR A 91 -7.63 13.63 3.65
CA THR A 91 -8.59 13.78 2.54
C THR A 91 -8.78 15.24 2.15
N GLU A 92 -9.02 16.11 3.12
CA GLU A 92 -9.18 17.55 2.89
C GLU A 92 -7.92 18.19 2.31
N THR A 93 -6.76 17.75 2.79
CA THR A 93 -5.47 18.23 2.29
C THR A 93 -5.25 17.79 0.85
N LEU A 94 -5.41 16.50 0.53
CA LEU A 94 -5.20 16.00 -0.82
C LEU A 94 -6.15 16.60 -1.86
N LYS A 95 -7.40 16.91 -1.48
CA LYS A 95 -8.34 17.61 -2.36
C LYS A 95 -7.85 19.00 -2.78
N LYS A 96 -7.05 19.70 -1.97
CA LYS A 96 -6.45 20.99 -2.34
C LYS A 96 -5.38 20.87 -3.41
N TYR A 97 -4.76 19.68 -3.51
CA TYR A 97 -3.62 19.40 -4.39
C TYR A 97 -3.95 18.39 -5.48
N GLU A 98 -5.25 18.13 -5.74
CA GLU A 98 -5.68 17.06 -6.68
C GLU A 98 -5.11 17.20 -8.09
N ASP A 99 -4.84 18.42 -8.56
CA ASP A 99 -4.24 18.71 -9.86
C ASP A 99 -2.70 18.56 -9.88
N GLN A 100 -2.05 18.30 -8.74
CA GLN A 100 -0.59 18.29 -8.63
C GLN A 100 0.04 16.89 -8.66
N PHE A 101 -0.75 15.84 -8.49
CA PHE A 101 -0.29 14.45 -8.57
C PHE A 101 -1.18 13.64 -9.51
N GLN A 102 -0.59 12.62 -10.16
CA GLN A 102 -1.32 11.85 -11.18
C GLN A 102 -1.96 10.59 -10.60
N HIS A 103 -1.37 10.02 -9.55
CA HIS A 103 -1.78 8.73 -9.01
C HIS A 103 -1.83 8.73 -7.49
N LEU A 104 -2.94 8.23 -6.94
CA LEU A 104 -3.09 7.93 -5.52
C LEU A 104 -3.31 6.42 -5.35
N VAL A 105 -2.31 5.73 -4.80
CA VAL A 105 -2.38 4.30 -4.49
C VAL A 105 -2.68 4.12 -3.01
N ILE A 106 -3.79 3.46 -2.68
CA ILE A 106 -4.20 3.19 -1.30
C ILE A 106 -4.07 1.69 -1.01
N ASP A 107 -3.27 1.35 0.00
CA ASP A 107 -3.25 0.03 0.62
C ASP A 107 -4.10 0.09 1.89
N PRO A 108 -5.31 -0.51 1.92
CA PRO A 108 -6.27 -0.33 3.01
C PRO A 108 -5.89 -1.21 4.21
N VAL A 109 -4.80 -0.85 4.88
CA VAL A 109 -4.22 -1.63 5.98
C VAL A 109 -5.13 -1.58 7.21
N MET A 110 -5.94 -2.62 7.40
CA MET A 110 -6.89 -2.73 8.53
C MET A 110 -6.31 -3.52 9.69
N VAL A 111 -5.46 -4.52 9.39
CA VAL A 111 -4.89 -5.46 10.37
C VAL A 111 -3.42 -5.69 10.06
N SER A 112 -2.57 -5.73 11.09
CA SER A 112 -1.14 -6.06 10.94
C SER A 112 -0.94 -7.55 10.60
N THR A 113 0.26 -7.90 10.10
CA THR A 113 0.65 -9.30 9.87
C THR A 113 0.55 -10.16 11.15
N SER A 114 0.67 -9.55 12.33
CA SER A 114 0.54 -10.22 13.63
C SER A 114 -0.90 -10.29 14.16
N GLY A 115 -1.90 -9.80 13.39
CA GLY A 115 -3.31 -9.83 13.77
C GLY A 115 -3.77 -8.64 14.63
N CYS A 116 -2.92 -7.66 14.90
CA CYS A 116 -3.32 -6.45 15.61
C CYS A 116 -4.16 -5.55 14.69
N ARG A 117 -5.33 -5.11 15.18
CA ARG A 117 -6.17 -4.14 14.48
C ARG A 117 -5.44 -2.79 14.41
N LEU A 118 -5.34 -2.24 13.21
CA LEU A 118 -4.64 -0.98 12.91
C LEU A 118 -5.60 0.16 12.56
N MET A 119 -6.78 -0.13 12.04
CA MET A 119 -7.83 0.85 11.76
C MET A 119 -8.92 0.74 12.82
N GLN A 120 -9.33 1.87 13.40
CA GLN A 120 -10.46 1.93 14.34
C GLN A 120 -11.77 1.60 13.64
N GLU A 121 -12.77 1.12 14.39
CA GLU A 121 -14.01 0.61 13.80
C GLU A 121 -14.84 1.72 13.16
N ASP A 122 -14.90 2.86 13.82
CA ASP A 122 -15.58 4.07 13.37
C ASP A 122 -14.86 4.77 12.19
N ALA A 123 -13.56 4.52 12.03
CA ALA A 123 -12.77 5.09 10.94
C ALA A 123 -13.06 4.46 9.57
N LEU A 124 -13.64 3.25 9.53
CA LEU A 124 -13.94 2.55 8.27
C LEU A 124 -14.93 3.33 7.41
N ASP A 125 -16.00 3.86 8.00
CA ASP A 125 -17.00 4.62 7.26
C ASP A 125 -16.42 5.90 6.66
N VAL A 126 -15.59 6.62 7.43
CA VAL A 126 -14.90 7.81 6.94
C VAL A 126 -13.90 7.46 5.85
N PHE A 127 -13.17 6.35 6.00
CA PHE A 127 -12.26 5.84 4.96
C PHE A 127 -13.00 5.57 3.65
N ILE A 128 -14.13 4.86 3.71
CA ILE A 128 -14.94 4.49 2.54
C ILE A 128 -15.55 5.71 1.84
N HIS A 129 -16.08 6.67 2.61
CA HIS A 129 -16.86 7.76 2.02
C HIS A 129 -16.01 8.98 1.65
N ASP A 130 -14.92 9.23 2.38
CA ASP A 130 -14.13 10.43 2.21
C ASP A 130 -12.82 10.19 1.44
N LEU A 131 -12.04 9.16 1.81
CA LEU A 131 -10.69 8.92 1.27
C LEU A 131 -10.67 8.00 0.05
N LEU A 132 -11.41 6.89 0.10
CA LEU A 132 -11.40 5.87 -0.97
C LEU A 132 -11.80 6.44 -2.34
N PRO A 133 -12.78 7.38 -2.46
CA PRO A 133 -13.13 7.98 -3.75
C PRO A 133 -12.00 8.75 -4.44
N LEU A 134 -10.96 9.15 -3.71
CA LEU A 134 -9.78 9.82 -4.29
C LEU A 134 -8.78 8.81 -4.90
N ALA A 135 -8.92 7.52 -4.60
CA ALA A 135 -7.95 6.51 -5.01
C ALA A 135 -7.95 6.29 -6.52
N THR A 136 -6.78 6.37 -7.15
CA THR A 136 -6.57 5.83 -8.49
C THR A 136 -6.58 4.30 -8.45
N LEU A 137 -5.91 3.71 -7.44
CA LEU A 137 -5.80 2.27 -7.25
C LEU A 137 -5.96 1.92 -5.76
N LEU A 138 -6.82 0.96 -5.47
CA LEU A 138 -6.95 0.32 -4.17
C LEU A 138 -6.36 -1.09 -4.22
N THR A 139 -5.59 -1.50 -3.20
CA THR A 139 -4.90 -2.79 -3.17
C THR A 139 -5.30 -3.68 -1.98
N PRO A 140 -6.56 -4.07 -1.80
CA PRO A 140 -7.00 -4.89 -0.69
C PRO A 140 -6.54 -6.34 -0.83
N ASN A 141 -6.20 -7.00 0.30
CA ASN A 141 -6.18 -8.45 0.38
C ASN A 141 -7.61 -9.01 0.50
N ILE A 142 -7.78 -10.34 0.48
CA ILE A 142 -9.12 -10.97 0.55
C ILE A 142 -9.91 -10.53 1.80
N PRO A 143 -9.36 -10.58 3.04
CA PRO A 143 -10.09 -10.10 4.23
C PRO A 143 -10.48 -8.62 4.15
N GLU A 144 -9.61 -7.76 3.64
CA GLU A 144 -9.89 -6.33 3.44
C GLU A 144 -10.98 -6.12 2.37
N ALA A 145 -10.93 -6.87 1.27
CA ALA A 145 -11.95 -6.83 0.23
C ALA A 145 -13.31 -7.31 0.74
N GLU A 146 -13.35 -8.35 1.59
CA GLU A 146 -14.58 -8.80 2.25
C GLU A 146 -15.22 -7.72 3.12
N ILE A 147 -14.39 -7.00 3.90
CA ILE A 147 -14.87 -5.90 4.75
C ILE A 147 -15.42 -4.76 3.90
N LEU A 148 -14.69 -4.32 2.89
CA LEU A 148 -15.08 -3.21 2.02
C LEU A 148 -16.32 -3.52 1.18
N ALA A 149 -16.44 -4.76 0.69
CA ALA A 149 -17.57 -5.18 -0.14
C ALA A 149 -18.80 -5.65 0.67
N GLY A 150 -18.63 -5.96 1.95
CA GLY A 150 -19.68 -6.52 2.79
C GLY A 150 -20.08 -7.96 2.40
N ILE A 151 -19.22 -8.70 1.71
CA ILE A 151 -19.51 -10.08 1.25
C ILE A 151 -18.34 -11.01 1.56
N LYS A 152 -18.63 -12.32 1.71
CA LYS A 152 -17.60 -13.35 1.86
C LYS A 152 -17.08 -13.81 0.52
N ILE A 153 -15.75 -14.04 0.43
CA ILE A 153 -15.06 -14.43 -0.80
C ILE A 153 -14.57 -15.88 -0.64
N GLN A 154 -15.20 -16.79 -1.40
CA GLN A 154 -14.88 -18.22 -1.38
C GLN A 154 -14.39 -18.74 -2.75
N ASN A 155 -14.61 -17.99 -3.81
CA ASN A 155 -14.27 -18.35 -5.18
C ASN A 155 -14.02 -17.10 -6.05
N VAL A 156 -13.66 -17.31 -7.31
CA VAL A 156 -13.35 -16.21 -8.23
C VAL A 156 -14.55 -15.34 -8.56
N GLU A 157 -15.77 -15.89 -8.59
CA GLU A 157 -16.97 -15.10 -8.84
C GLU A 157 -17.29 -14.16 -7.68
N ASP A 158 -17.01 -14.58 -6.43
CA ASP A 158 -17.12 -13.70 -5.28
C ASP A 158 -16.08 -12.56 -5.35
N ILE A 159 -14.85 -12.82 -5.85
CA ILE A 159 -13.85 -11.77 -6.10
C ILE A 159 -14.40 -10.73 -7.08
N LYS A 160 -15.02 -11.16 -8.19
CA LYS A 160 -15.61 -10.25 -9.18
C LYS A 160 -16.75 -9.42 -8.56
N SER A 161 -17.58 -10.06 -7.75
CA SER A 161 -18.68 -9.41 -7.04
C SER A 161 -18.15 -8.37 -6.03
N ALA A 162 -17.11 -8.72 -5.26
CA ALA A 162 -16.45 -7.81 -4.32
C ALA A 162 -15.82 -6.62 -5.05
N ALA A 163 -15.09 -6.85 -6.13
CA ALA A 163 -14.49 -5.77 -6.93
C ALA A 163 -15.55 -4.83 -7.50
N SER A 164 -16.68 -5.38 -8.01
CA SER A 164 -17.81 -4.57 -8.48
C SER A 164 -18.46 -3.74 -7.37
N ALA A 165 -18.57 -4.27 -6.15
CA ALA A 165 -19.06 -3.52 -5.01
C ALA A 165 -18.10 -2.40 -4.60
N ILE A 166 -16.80 -2.70 -4.51
CA ILE A 166 -15.76 -1.73 -4.13
C ILE A 166 -15.65 -0.60 -5.17
N SER A 167 -15.73 -0.92 -6.47
CA SER A 167 -15.67 0.12 -7.52
C SER A 167 -16.84 1.11 -7.43
N LYS A 168 -18.02 0.69 -6.95
CA LYS A 168 -19.15 1.60 -6.69
C LYS A 168 -18.92 2.57 -5.55
N LEU A 169 -17.91 2.32 -4.72
CA LEU A 169 -17.49 3.25 -3.66
C LEU A 169 -16.60 4.38 -4.21
N GLY A 170 -16.34 4.42 -5.53
CA GLY A 170 -15.65 5.52 -6.21
C GLY A 170 -14.22 5.22 -6.68
N CYS A 171 -13.66 4.04 -6.38
CA CYS A 171 -12.32 3.68 -6.83
C CYS A 171 -12.34 3.06 -8.23
N ARG A 172 -11.55 3.67 -9.16
CA ARG A 172 -11.49 3.18 -10.55
C ARG A 172 -10.79 1.83 -10.68
N TYR A 173 -9.58 1.69 -10.12
CA TYR A 173 -8.81 0.45 -10.18
C TYR A 173 -8.78 -0.27 -8.83
N VAL A 174 -9.09 -1.56 -8.83
CA VAL A 174 -9.04 -2.41 -7.63
C VAL A 174 -8.16 -3.63 -7.91
N LEU A 175 -7.08 -3.79 -7.15
CA LEU A 175 -6.22 -4.98 -7.18
C LEU A 175 -6.50 -5.84 -5.96
N ILE A 176 -7.33 -6.87 -6.10
CA ILE A 176 -7.61 -7.82 -5.02
C ILE A 176 -6.48 -8.85 -4.96
N LYS A 177 -5.75 -8.87 -3.82
CA LYS A 177 -4.53 -9.66 -3.61
C LYS A 177 -4.83 -11.03 -3.02
N GLY A 178 -4.09 -12.05 -3.47
CA GLY A 178 -3.94 -13.31 -2.75
C GLY A 178 -5.09 -14.29 -2.87
N GLY A 179 -5.84 -14.30 -3.97
CA GLY A 179 -6.84 -15.34 -4.22
C GLY A 179 -6.22 -16.72 -4.32
N HIS A 180 -6.48 -17.60 -3.31
CA HIS A 180 -6.07 -18.99 -3.28
C HIS A 180 -7.32 -19.86 -3.31
N PHE A 181 -7.61 -20.45 -4.43
CA PHE A 181 -8.70 -21.42 -4.51
C PHE A 181 -8.15 -22.78 -4.94
N GLY A 182 -7.47 -23.45 -3.99
CA GLY A 182 -7.08 -24.88 -4.17
C GLY A 182 -5.79 -25.17 -4.90
N GLY A 183 -4.80 -24.25 -4.93
CA GLY A 183 -3.49 -24.49 -5.57
C GLY A 183 -2.31 -23.83 -4.84
N ASN A 184 -1.07 -24.12 -5.28
CA ASN A 184 0.16 -23.49 -4.78
C ASN A 184 0.43 -22.10 -5.37
N GLU A 185 -0.49 -21.54 -6.15
CA GLU A 185 -0.34 -20.23 -6.79
C GLU A 185 -1.09 -19.15 -6.03
N LYS A 186 -0.47 -17.99 -5.89
CA LYS A 186 -1.10 -16.75 -5.44
C LYS A 186 -1.51 -15.95 -6.67
N ILE A 187 -2.81 -15.66 -6.79
CA ILE A 187 -3.33 -14.91 -7.94
C ILE A 187 -3.92 -13.59 -7.43
N ASP A 188 -3.43 -12.48 -7.98
CA ASP A 188 -4.01 -11.17 -7.77
C ASP A 188 -4.82 -10.78 -9.00
N TYR A 189 -5.97 -10.17 -8.79
CA TYR A 189 -6.93 -9.82 -9.84
C TYR A 189 -7.08 -8.31 -9.94
N LEU A 190 -6.82 -7.74 -11.13
CA LEU A 190 -7.01 -6.32 -11.41
C LEU A 190 -8.34 -6.07 -12.08
N PHE A 191 -9.08 -5.12 -11.53
CA PHE A 191 -10.36 -4.65 -12.05
C PHE A 191 -10.27 -3.15 -12.37
N GLU A 192 -10.97 -2.73 -13.43
CA GLU A 192 -11.24 -1.34 -13.77
C GLU A 192 -12.75 -1.15 -13.86
N ASP A 193 -13.28 -0.19 -13.12
CA ASP A 193 -14.72 0.06 -13.03
C ASP A 193 -15.55 -1.22 -12.76
N GLY A 194 -15.03 -2.08 -11.87
CA GLY A 194 -15.65 -3.35 -11.49
C GLY A 194 -15.54 -4.47 -12.52
N LYS A 195 -14.87 -4.27 -13.66
CA LYS A 195 -14.66 -5.29 -14.69
C LYS A 195 -13.25 -5.86 -14.60
N LEU A 196 -13.14 -7.19 -14.66
CA LEU A 196 -11.84 -7.86 -14.66
C LEU A 196 -11.04 -7.49 -15.90
N ILE A 197 -9.83 -6.92 -15.69
CA ILE A 197 -8.90 -6.58 -16.76
C ILE A 197 -7.90 -7.72 -16.97
N THR A 198 -7.25 -8.15 -15.89
CA THR A 198 -6.22 -9.19 -15.94
C THR A 198 -6.01 -9.83 -14.58
N SER A 199 -5.23 -10.91 -14.54
CA SER A 199 -4.77 -11.53 -13.32
C SER A 199 -3.26 -11.74 -13.35
N TYR A 200 -2.62 -11.60 -12.19
CA TYR A 200 -1.19 -11.78 -12.03
C TYR A 200 -0.93 -13.00 -11.16
N ARG A 201 -0.27 -13.99 -11.73
CA ARG A 201 0.12 -15.22 -11.02
C ARG A 201 1.48 -15.03 -10.36
N GLY A 202 1.63 -15.54 -9.16
CA GLY A 202 2.88 -15.56 -8.42
C GLY A 202 3.11 -16.92 -7.78
N MET A 203 4.37 -17.34 -7.71
CA MET A 203 4.72 -18.55 -6.97
C MET A 203 4.55 -18.32 -5.47
N ASN A 204 4.09 -19.34 -4.76
CA ASN A 204 4.12 -19.33 -3.31
C ASN A 204 5.55 -19.61 -2.85
N ILE A 205 6.22 -18.62 -2.27
CA ILE A 205 7.55 -18.75 -1.69
C ILE A 205 7.38 -19.07 -0.22
N GLU A 206 7.75 -20.29 0.18
CA GLU A 206 7.71 -20.70 1.59
C GLU A 206 8.75 -19.93 2.41
N THR A 207 8.28 -19.04 3.28
CA THR A 207 9.10 -18.27 4.20
C THR A 207 8.25 -17.67 5.31
N ARG A 208 8.88 -17.39 6.46
CA ARG A 208 8.30 -16.57 7.53
C ARG A 208 8.51 -15.06 7.31
N ASN A 209 9.37 -14.70 6.35
CA ASN A 209 9.76 -13.31 6.09
C ASN A 209 8.76 -12.64 5.13
N THR A 210 7.55 -12.41 5.63
CA THR A 210 6.42 -11.81 4.89
C THR A 210 5.99 -10.45 5.44
N HIS A 211 6.68 -9.96 6.48
CA HIS A 211 6.36 -8.66 7.07
C HIS A 211 6.60 -7.53 6.07
N GLY A 212 5.57 -6.70 5.86
CA GLY A 212 5.59 -5.56 4.96
C GLY A 212 5.41 -5.88 3.46
N THR A 213 5.04 -7.11 3.08
CA THR A 213 4.79 -7.46 1.67
C THR A 213 3.71 -6.60 1.01
N GLY A 214 2.62 -6.24 1.73
CA GLY A 214 1.58 -5.33 1.24
C GLY A 214 2.13 -3.93 0.98
N CYS A 215 2.80 -3.34 1.98
CA CYS A 215 3.45 -2.03 1.85
C CYS A 215 4.47 -2.01 0.71
N THR A 216 5.29 -3.07 0.59
CA THR A 216 6.26 -3.21 -0.50
C THR A 216 5.59 -3.26 -1.88
N LEU A 217 4.50 -4.02 -2.03
CA LEU A 217 3.78 -4.09 -3.30
C LEU A 217 3.18 -2.74 -3.69
N SER A 218 2.42 -2.11 -2.79
CA SER A 218 1.76 -0.84 -3.07
C SER A 218 2.78 0.28 -3.36
N SER A 219 3.90 0.32 -2.64
CA SER A 219 4.98 1.29 -2.89
C SER A 219 5.75 1.03 -4.18
N ALA A 220 5.93 -0.25 -4.55
CA ALA A 220 6.52 -0.60 -5.84
C ALA A 220 5.60 -0.18 -7.00
N ILE A 221 4.29 -0.44 -6.90
CA ILE A 221 3.30 0.03 -7.89
C ILE A 221 3.38 1.56 -8.01
N THR A 222 3.35 2.28 -6.89
CA THR A 222 3.47 3.74 -6.86
C THR A 222 4.74 4.20 -7.56
N SER A 223 5.88 3.54 -7.31
CA SER A 223 7.16 3.89 -7.94
C SER A 223 7.15 3.73 -9.46
N TYR A 224 6.52 2.68 -9.98
CA TYR A 224 6.41 2.48 -11.42
C TYR A 224 5.42 3.43 -12.08
N LEU A 225 4.29 3.75 -11.40
CA LEU A 225 3.35 4.78 -11.87
C LEU A 225 3.99 6.17 -11.87
N THR A 226 4.79 6.52 -10.85
CA THR A 226 5.59 7.75 -10.80
C THR A 226 6.48 7.89 -12.05
N ARG A 227 6.98 6.76 -12.60
CA ARG A 227 7.80 6.70 -13.80
C ARG A 227 6.97 6.56 -15.08
N GLU A 228 5.72 6.99 -15.06
CA GLU A 228 4.80 7.06 -16.22
C GLU A 228 4.50 5.72 -16.89
N MET A 229 4.65 4.60 -16.16
CA MET A 229 4.21 3.30 -16.65
C MET A 229 2.67 3.18 -16.56
N ASP A 230 2.08 2.48 -17.51
CA ASP A 230 0.65 2.16 -17.41
C ASP A 230 0.35 1.22 -16.23
N MET A 231 -0.92 1.18 -15.79
CA MET A 231 -1.35 0.45 -14.62
C MET A 231 -0.99 -1.05 -14.67
N ASN A 232 -1.20 -1.70 -15.81
CA ASN A 232 -0.93 -3.13 -15.97
C ASN A 232 0.56 -3.44 -15.85
N THR A 233 1.39 -2.65 -16.51
CA THR A 233 2.86 -2.76 -16.48
C THR A 233 3.39 -2.46 -15.09
N ALA A 234 2.90 -1.40 -14.43
CA ALA A 234 3.31 -1.03 -13.08
C ALA A 234 3.06 -2.15 -12.07
N ILE A 235 1.87 -2.78 -12.11
CA ILE A 235 1.53 -3.91 -11.23
C ILE A 235 2.38 -5.14 -11.54
N ALA A 236 2.56 -5.49 -12.82
CA ALA A 236 3.38 -6.65 -13.22
C ALA A 236 4.83 -6.50 -12.74
N MET A 237 5.42 -5.33 -12.94
CA MET A 237 6.79 -5.02 -12.49
C MET A 237 6.89 -5.03 -10.96
N ALA A 238 5.90 -4.47 -10.25
CA ALA A 238 5.86 -4.46 -8.79
C ALA A 238 5.77 -5.88 -8.21
N LYS A 239 4.99 -6.78 -8.83
CA LYS A 239 4.93 -8.19 -8.43
C LYS A 239 6.25 -8.91 -8.66
N THR A 240 6.92 -8.64 -9.77
CA THR A 240 8.25 -9.18 -10.06
C THR A 240 9.25 -8.74 -9.00
N TYR A 241 9.28 -7.44 -8.69
CA TYR A 241 10.11 -6.88 -7.63
C TYR A 241 9.82 -7.51 -6.27
N LEU A 242 8.54 -7.57 -5.86
CA LEU A 242 8.15 -8.19 -4.59
C LEU A 242 8.58 -9.65 -4.50
N SER A 243 8.39 -10.43 -5.56
CA SER A 243 8.80 -11.83 -5.62
C SER A 243 10.32 -11.99 -5.45
N GLY A 244 11.11 -11.12 -6.10
CA GLY A 244 12.56 -11.05 -5.93
C GLY A 244 12.96 -10.67 -4.50
N ALA A 245 12.30 -9.68 -3.90
CA ALA A 245 12.56 -9.24 -2.53
C ALA A 245 12.25 -10.34 -1.49
N ILE A 246 11.15 -11.09 -1.68
CA ILE A 246 10.81 -12.25 -0.84
C ILE A 246 11.84 -13.35 -1.02
N LEU A 247 12.19 -13.72 -2.26
CA LEU A 247 13.13 -14.79 -2.56
C LEU A 247 14.52 -14.51 -2.00
N ALA A 248 15.02 -13.29 -2.16
CA ALA A 248 16.31 -12.87 -1.64
C ALA A 248 16.35 -12.78 -0.10
N GLY A 249 15.21 -12.51 0.53
CA GLY A 249 15.07 -12.43 1.99
C GLY A 249 14.66 -13.74 2.68
N LYS A 250 14.26 -14.78 1.93
CA LYS A 250 13.52 -15.93 2.48
C LYS A 250 14.20 -16.67 3.62
N ASN A 251 15.53 -16.75 3.61
CA ASN A 251 16.35 -17.48 4.59
C ASN A 251 17.09 -16.56 5.57
N VAL A 252 16.86 -15.22 5.47
CA VAL A 252 17.53 -14.24 6.33
C VAL A 252 16.81 -14.20 7.67
N LYS A 253 17.56 -14.29 8.77
CA LYS A 253 17.00 -14.16 10.12
C LYS A 253 17.14 -12.72 10.59
N ILE A 254 15.99 -12.03 10.72
CA ILE A 254 15.88 -10.74 11.40
C ILE A 254 14.83 -10.89 12.48
N GLY A 255 15.26 -10.85 13.73
CA GLY A 255 14.38 -11.09 14.88
C GLY A 255 13.93 -12.54 15.04
N GLU A 256 12.95 -12.78 15.89
CA GLU A 256 12.46 -14.11 16.25
C GLU A 256 11.02 -14.40 15.72
N GLY A 257 10.38 -13.40 15.13
CA GLY A 257 9.03 -13.49 14.57
C GLY A 257 9.00 -13.51 13.04
N HIS A 258 8.02 -12.80 12.45
CA HIS A 258 7.92 -12.61 11.00
C HIS A 258 8.93 -11.56 10.54
N GLY A 259 9.98 -11.99 9.84
CA GLY A 259 10.99 -11.11 9.28
C GLY A 259 10.49 -10.33 8.06
N PRO A 260 11.18 -9.21 7.70
CA PRO A 260 10.86 -8.44 6.51
C PRO A 260 11.42 -9.08 5.24
N VAL A 261 10.94 -8.61 4.10
CA VAL A 261 11.53 -8.88 2.79
C VAL A 261 12.87 -8.15 2.62
N ASN A 262 13.70 -8.55 1.65
CA ASN A 262 14.91 -7.83 1.29
C ASN A 262 14.62 -6.74 0.25
N HIS A 263 14.29 -5.52 0.71
CA HIS A 263 13.96 -4.41 -0.18
C HIS A 263 15.13 -4.00 -1.10
N PHE A 264 16.37 -4.21 -0.69
CA PHE A 264 17.57 -3.81 -1.44
C PHE A 264 18.23 -4.95 -2.20
N PHE A 265 17.48 -5.96 -2.63
CA PHE A 265 18.07 -7.09 -3.36
C PHE A 265 18.62 -6.70 -4.74
N GLU A 266 18.08 -5.66 -5.36
CA GLU A 266 18.50 -5.18 -6.69
C GLU A 266 18.26 -3.65 -6.82
N PRO A 267 18.98 -2.81 -6.06
CA PRO A 267 18.73 -1.38 -6.04
C PRO A 267 19.14 -0.70 -7.35
N LYS A 268 18.37 0.30 -7.76
CA LYS A 268 18.63 1.15 -8.93
C LYS A 268 19.12 2.53 -8.50
N ALA A 269 19.88 3.21 -9.37
CA ALA A 269 20.12 4.63 -9.21
C ALA A 269 18.82 5.43 -9.38
N LEU A 270 18.78 6.64 -8.83
CA LEU A 270 17.63 7.53 -9.00
C LEU A 270 17.44 7.87 -10.49
N PHE A 271 16.21 7.77 -10.95
CA PHE A 271 15.84 8.16 -12.31
C PHE A 271 15.50 9.64 -12.39
N PHE A 272 15.80 10.23 -13.54
CA PHE A 272 15.50 11.63 -13.87
C PHE A 272 14.40 11.70 -14.92
N LYS A 273 13.62 12.78 -14.86
CA LYS A 273 12.71 13.25 -15.91
C LYS A 273 13.09 14.61 -16.43
#